data_64fc71fbe0c51ee029da34e8d97dc089
#
_entry.id   64fc71fbe0c51ee029da34e8d97dc089
#
_cell.length_a   1.000
_cell.length_b   1.000
_cell.length_c   1.000
_cell.angle_alpha   90.00
_cell.angle_beta   90.00
_cell.angle_gamma   90.00
#
_symmetry.space_group_name_H-M   'P 1'
#
loop_
_entity.id
_entity.type
_entity.pdbx_description
1 polymer ?
#
loop_
_entity_poly.entity_id
_entity_poly.type
_entity_poly.pdbx_seq_one_letter_code
_entity_poly.pdbx_strand_id
1 'polypeptide(L)'
;MSKEKKAQTIDRLQETFSKCSVGILTNYRGLSTPEITILRRKLRELGIEYRVVKNTLARFAVERAGRDDLVNFFEGPVAIAFGYGDITEPAKALSDYINTSKVSLSIKGGFLADRLLTAEDVATLSILPSREILLAKVLGGMQSPITALVNCLTAPISGIIGGLQARIKQLEGE
;
A
#
# COMPACT_ATOMS: atom_id res chain seq x y z
N MET A 1 33.00 7.40 -10.46
CA MET A 1 32.18 8.46 -9.83
C MET A 1 33.08 9.29 -8.94
N SER A 2 33.11 10.61 -9.09
CA SER A 2 33.88 11.49 -8.21
C SER A 2 33.31 11.47 -6.79
N LYS A 3 34.12 11.79 -5.76
CA LYS A 3 33.69 11.84 -4.36
C LYS A 3 32.49 12.79 -4.18
N GLU A 4 32.50 13.92 -4.87
CA GLU A 4 31.42 14.92 -4.83
C GLU A 4 30.07 14.38 -5.36
N LYS A 5 30.08 13.64 -6.49
CA LYS A 5 28.86 13.01 -7.02
C LYS A 5 28.28 11.94 -6.11
N LYS A 6 29.12 11.24 -5.35
CA LYS A 6 28.66 10.26 -4.34
C LYS A 6 28.00 10.99 -3.16
N ALA A 7 28.60 12.07 -2.65
CA ALA A 7 28.03 12.86 -1.57
C ALA A 7 26.67 13.44 -1.98
N GLN A 8 26.58 14.09 -3.13
CA GLN A 8 25.31 14.61 -3.66
C GLN A 8 24.22 13.53 -3.83
N THR A 9 24.61 12.31 -4.23
CA THR A 9 23.64 11.21 -4.36
C THR A 9 23.17 10.73 -2.99
N ILE A 10 24.06 10.68 -1.99
CA ILE A 10 23.68 10.32 -0.61
C ILE A 10 22.74 11.37 -0.03
N ASP A 11 23.05 12.65 -0.19
CA ASP A 11 22.23 13.75 0.33
C ASP A 11 20.83 13.74 -0.29
N ARG A 12 20.72 13.55 -1.62
CA ARG A 12 19.43 13.39 -2.30
C ARG A 12 18.65 12.16 -1.83
N LEU A 13 19.32 11.03 -1.61
CA LEU A 13 18.67 9.84 -1.09
C LEU A 13 18.20 10.06 0.34
N GLN A 14 19.01 10.70 1.19
CA GLN A 14 18.64 11.05 2.56
C GLN A 14 17.39 11.93 2.58
N GLU A 15 17.31 12.97 1.74
CA GLU A 15 16.12 13.82 1.62
C GLU A 15 14.90 13.01 1.15
N THR A 16 15.09 12.09 0.21
CA THR A 16 14.00 11.22 -0.28
C THR A 16 13.51 10.30 0.82
N PHE A 17 14.42 9.68 1.58
CA PHE A 17 14.07 8.83 2.73
C PHE A 17 13.36 9.60 3.86
N SER A 18 13.69 10.87 4.06
CA SER A 18 13.03 11.72 5.08
C SER A 18 11.64 12.18 4.65
N LYS A 19 11.41 12.37 3.35
CA LYS A 19 10.14 12.88 2.81
C LYS A 19 9.13 11.77 2.48
N CYS A 20 9.60 10.54 2.23
CA CYS A 20 8.71 9.44 1.86
C CYS A 20 7.97 8.86 3.07
N SER A 21 6.68 8.55 2.86
CA SER A 21 5.83 7.87 3.84
C SER A 21 6.06 6.37 3.84
N VAL A 22 6.31 5.80 2.65
CA VAL A 22 6.52 4.36 2.46
C VAL A 22 7.59 4.12 1.40
N GLY A 23 8.41 3.09 1.60
CA GLY A 23 9.36 2.61 0.62
C GLY A 23 9.32 1.09 0.50
N ILE A 24 9.20 0.59 -0.72
CA ILE A 24 9.16 -0.84 -1.00
C ILE A 24 10.43 -1.24 -1.74
N LEU A 25 11.14 -2.21 -1.18
CA LEU A 25 12.36 -2.75 -1.76
C LEU A 25 12.01 -3.95 -2.64
N THR A 26 12.44 -3.88 -3.90
CA THR A 26 12.18 -4.91 -4.89
C THR A 26 13.49 -5.42 -5.49
N ASN A 27 13.50 -6.69 -5.84
CA ASN A 27 14.57 -7.28 -6.63
C ASN A 27 14.19 -7.19 -8.11
N TYR A 28 14.94 -6.37 -8.86
CA TYR A 28 14.69 -6.17 -10.30
C TYR A 28 15.42 -7.17 -11.20
N ARG A 29 16.09 -8.17 -10.63
CA ARG A 29 16.81 -9.19 -11.38
C ARG A 29 15.83 -10.04 -12.18
N GLY A 30 16.06 -10.13 -13.50
CA GLY A 30 15.19 -10.84 -14.42
C GLY A 30 14.24 -9.95 -15.24
N LEU A 31 14.20 -8.64 -14.93
CA LEU A 31 13.47 -7.64 -15.71
C LEU A 31 14.29 -7.18 -16.92
N SER A 32 13.65 -7.14 -18.08
CA SER A 32 14.23 -6.50 -19.26
C SER A 32 14.17 -4.96 -19.16
N THR A 33 15.04 -4.27 -19.89
CA THR A 33 15.08 -2.79 -19.90
C THR A 33 13.73 -2.16 -20.29
N PRO A 34 13.00 -2.66 -21.32
CA PRO A 34 11.67 -2.13 -21.65
C PRO A 34 10.66 -2.34 -20.51
N GLU A 35 10.67 -3.48 -19.83
CA GLU A 35 9.77 -3.74 -18.70
C GLU A 35 9.99 -2.78 -17.53
N ILE A 36 11.26 -2.51 -17.17
CA ILE A 36 11.60 -1.51 -16.16
C ILE A 36 11.09 -0.11 -16.58
N THR A 37 11.17 0.21 -17.85
CA THR A 37 10.71 1.52 -18.36
C THR A 37 9.18 1.64 -18.27
N ILE A 38 8.46 0.58 -18.62
CA ILE A 38 6.98 0.51 -18.49
C ILE A 38 6.58 0.60 -17.00
N LEU A 39 7.27 -0.14 -16.13
CA LEU A 39 7.03 -0.10 -14.68
C LEU A 39 7.22 1.32 -14.14
N ARG A 40 8.34 1.97 -14.47
CA ARG A 40 8.60 3.35 -14.05
C ARG A 40 7.53 4.33 -14.53
N ARG A 41 7.03 4.16 -15.76
CA ARG A 41 5.97 5.00 -16.30
C ARG A 41 4.68 4.85 -15.51
N LYS A 42 4.24 3.61 -15.29
CA LYS A 42 3.02 3.30 -14.50
C LYS A 42 3.12 3.83 -13.07
N LEU A 43 4.26 3.62 -12.40
CA LEU A 43 4.47 4.09 -11.03
C LEU A 43 4.51 5.62 -10.96
N ARG A 44 5.09 6.28 -11.96
CA ARG A 44 5.12 7.75 -12.03
C ARG A 44 3.74 8.36 -12.22
N GLU A 45 2.84 7.71 -12.96
CA GLU A 45 1.44 8.14 -13.12
C GLU A 45 0.68 8.16 -11.78
N LEU A 46 1.10 7.32 -10.82
CA LEU A 46 0.58 7.24 -9.45
C LEU A 46 1.41 8.08 -8.44
N GLY A 47 2.32 8.94 -8.91
CA GLY A 47 3.17 9.73 -8.02
C GLY A 47 4.25 8.96 -7.27
N ILE A 48 4.52 7.71 -7.66
CA ILE A 48 5.51 6.84 -7.02
C ILE A 48 6.84 6.93 -7.77
N GLU A 49 7.92 7.18 -7.04
CA GLU A 49 9.25 7.27 -7.62
C GLU A 49 9.98 5.93 -7.52
N TYR A 50 10.31 5.32 -8.67
CA TYR A 50 11.04 4.05 -8.73
C TYR A 50 12.50 4.27 -9.11
N ARG A 51 13.42 4.03 -8.17
CA ARG A 51 14.87 4.21 -8.35
C ARG A 51 15.64 2.93 -8.08
N VAL A 52 16.56 2.63 -9.01
CA VAL A 52 17.62 1.64 -8.77
C VAL A 52 18.75 2.34 -8.05
N VAL A 53 19.12 1.84 -6.88
CA VAL A 53 20.16 2.44 -6.03
C VAL A 53 21.34 1.49 -5.86
N LYS A 54 22.52 2.06 -5.70
CA LYS A 54 23.69 1.27 -5.32
C LYS A 54 23.66 0.99 -3.82
N ASN A 55 23.71 -0.28 -3.43
CA ASN A 55 23.55 -0.71 -2.03
C ASN A 55 24.46 0.03 -1.05
N THR A 56 25.74 0.24 -1.41
CA THR A 56 26.68 0.97 -0.54
C THR A 56 26.23 2.41 -0.28
N LEU A 57 25.70 3.12 -1.30
CA LEU A 57 25.22 4.49 -1.12
C LEU A 57 23.89 4.53 -0.37
N ALA A 58 23.02 3.54 -0.60
CA ALA A 58 21.77 3.41 0.11
C ALA A 58 21.98 3.14 1.61
N ARG A 59 22.92 2.23 1.97
CA ARG A 59 23.30 1.97 3.37
C ARG A 59 23.74 3.24 4.07
N PHE A 60 24.66 4.00 3.52
CA PHE A 60 25.10 5.27 4.10
C PHE A 60 23.98 6.31 4.21
N ALA A 61 23.07 6.35 3.24
CA ALA A 61 21.92 7.28 3.28
C ALA A 61 20.94 6.90 4.40
N VAL A 62 20.70 5.61 4.60
CA VAL A 62 19.81 5.05 5.61
C VAL A 62 20.38 5.22 7.02
N GLU A 63 21.68 4.95 7.22
CA GLU A 63 22.39 5.22 8.47
C GLU A 63 22.31 6.69 8.85
N ARG A 64 22.52 7.61 7.89
CA ARG A 64 22.37 9.06 8.13
C ARG A 64 20.92 9.48 8.41
N ALA A 65 19.94 8.75 7.90
CA ALA A 65 18.52 8.99 8.16
C ALA A 65 18.05 8.37 9.48
N GLY A 66 18.94 7.68 10.24
CA GLY A 66 18.64 7.06 11.55
C GLY A 66 17.77 5.79 11.44
N ARG A 67 17.87 5.06 10.31
CA ARG A 67 17.06 3.86 10.04
C ARG A 67 17.95 2.63 9.84
N ASP A 68 18.82 2.35 10.80
CA ASP A 68 19.84 1.30 10.71
C ASP A 68 19.27 -0.10 10.46
N ASP A 69 18.04 -0.35 10.89
CA ASP A 69 17.35 -1.63 10.70
C ASP A 69 17.15 -2.01 9.22
N LEU A 70 17.14 -1.00 8.31
CA LEU A 70 16.99 -1.24 6.87
C LEU A 70 18.26 -1.76 6.20
N VAL A 71 19.42 -1.66 6.84
CA VAL A 71 20.72 -2.02 6.26
C VAL A 71 20.74 -3.48 5.80
N ASN A 72 20.07 -4.38 6.53
CA ASN A 72 19.99 -5.80 6.21
C ASN A 72 19.21 -6.12 4.92
N PHE A 73 18.31 -5.23 4.48
CA PHE A 73 17.53 -5.44 3.26
C PHE A 73 18.30 -5.04 1.97
N PHE A 74 19.42 -4.33 2.12
CA PHE A 74 20.27 -3.93 0.98
C PHE A 74 21.30 -5.00 0.59
N GLU A 75 20.81 -6.23 0.33
CA GLU A 75 21.62 -7.32 -0.21
C GLU A 75 21.20 -7.61 -1.67
N GLY A 76 22.19 -7.84 -2.54
CA GLY A 76 21.97 -8.13 -3.96
C GLY A 76 21.38 -6.94 -4.76
N PRO A 77 20.75 -7.18 -5.91
CA PRO A 77 20.15 -6.12 -6.73
C PRO A 77 18.88 -5.58 -6.05
N VAL A 78 18.87 -4.27 -5.77
CA VAL A 78 17.77 -3.60 -5.08
C VAL A 78 17.33 -2.36 -5.85
N ALA A 79 16.03 -2.26 -6.07
CA ALA A 79 15.37 -1.03 -6.48
C ALA A 79 14.33 -0.65 -5.43
N ILE A 80 14.12 0.63 -5.23
CA ILE A 80 13.21 1.17 -4.22
C ILE A 80 12.10 1.93 -4.92
N ALA A 81 10.86 1.64 -4.54
CA ALA A 81 9.69 2.42 -4.87
C ALA A 81 9.36 3.32 -3.68
N PHE A 82 9.50 4.64 -3.86
CA PHE A 82 9.18 5.65 -2.85
C PHE A 82 7.77 6.17 -3.05
N GLY A 83 6.91 6.06 -2.03
CA GLY A 83 5.59 6.63 -2.00
C GLY A 83 5.53 7.84 -1.06
N TYR A 84 4.91 8.92 -1.54
CA TYR A 84 4.76 10.18 -0.79
C TYR A 84 3.33 10.42 -0.32
N GLY A 85 2.36 9.73 -0.90
CA GLY A 85 0.93 9.84 -0.60
C GLY A 85 0.39 8.68 0.23
N ASP A 86 -0.60 8.00 -0.33
CA ASP A 86 -1.22 6.83 0.31
C ASP A 86 -0.24 5.66 0.45
N ILE A 87 -0.23 5.08 1.64
CA ILE A 87 0.67 3.98 2.02
C ILE A 87 0.40 2.71 1.20
N THR A 88 -0.86 2.50 0.80
CA THR A 88 -1.30 1.29 0.10
C THR A 88 -1.06 1.32 -1.40
N GLU A 89 -1.01 2.52 -2.01
CA GLU A 89 -0.87 2.67 -3.47
C GLU A 89 0.39 2.01 -4.04
N PRO A 90 1.60 2.21 -3.48
CA PRO A 90 2.80 1.59 -4.01
C PRO A 90 2.77 0.06 -3.94
N ALA A 91 2.19 -0.50 -2.86
CA ALA A 91 2.07 -1.95 -2.71
C ALA A 91 1.09 -2.54 -3.72
N LYS A 92 -0.06 -1.88 -3.94
CA LYS A 92 -1.04 -2.29 -4.96
C LYS A 92 -0.46 -2.22 -6.37
N ALA A 93 0.12 -1.09 -6.74
CA ALA A 93 0.68 -0.88 -8.07
C ALA A 93 1.76 -1.92 -8.41
N LEU A 94 2.62 -2.28 -7.45
CA LEU A 94 3.62 -3.31 -7.63
C LEU A 94 2.99 -4.71 -7.72
N SER A 95 2.03 -5.03 -6.86
CA SER A 95 1.31 -6.32 -6.87
C SER A 95 0.54 -6.51 -8.18
N ASP A 96 -0.20 -5.51 -8.63
CA ASP A 96 -0.93 -5.52 -9.90
C ASP A 96 0.00 -5.68 -11.09
N TYR A 97 1.16 -5.02 -11.05
CA TYR A 97 2.17 -5.17 -12.11
C TYR A 97 2.74 -6.59 -12.15
N ILE A 98 3.05 -7.19 -10.99
CA ILE A 98 3.54 -8.57 -10.89
C ILE A 98 2.50 -9.54 -11.46
N ASN A 99 1.23 -9.39 -11.06
CA ASN A 99 0.14 -10.25 -11.48
C ASN A 99 -0.18 -10.13 -12.99
N THR A 100 -0.15 -8.89 -13.52
CA THR A 100 -0.49 -8.62 -14.93
C THR A 100 0.63 -9.02 -15.88
N SER A 101 1.87 -8.75 -15.52
CA SER A 101 3.02 -8.92 -16.42
C SER A 101 3.69 -10.28 -16.27
N LYS A 102 3.33 -11.10 -15.27
CA LYS A 102 3.96 -12.40 -14.92
C LYS A 102 5.49 -12.32 -14.86
N VAL A 103 6.00 -11.17 -14.44
CA VAL A 103 7.44 -10.87 -14.43
C VAL A 103 8.06 -11.35 -13.13
N SER A 104 9.30 -11.78 -13.17
CA SER A 104 10.08 -12.25 -12.00
C SER A 104 10.49 -11.11 -11.06
N LEU A 105 9.58 -10.15 -10.78
CA LEU A 105 9.81 -9.11 -9.78
C LEU A 105 9.51 -9.69 -8.40
N SER A 106 10.48 -9.79 -7.53
CA SER A 106 10.27 -10.22 -6.14
C SER A 106 10.35 -9.04 -5.19
N ILE A 107 9.38 -8.97 -4.28
CA ILE A 107 9.38 -7.99 -3.18
C ILE A 107 10.23 -8.56 -2.07
N LYS A 108 11.22 -7.81 -1.60
CA LYS A 108 12.10 -8.19 -0.49
C LYS A 108 11.55 -7.74 0.86
N GLY A 109 10.83 -6.66 0.85
CA GLY A 109 10.27 -6.02 2.03
C GLY A 109 10.09 -4.53 1.78
N GLY A 110 9.92 -3.78 2.85
CA GLY A 110 9.73 -2.35 2.76
C GLY A 110 9.91 -1.68 4.12
N PHE A 111 9.62 -0.40 4.14
CA PHE A 111 9.54 0.38 5.37
C PHE A 111 8.37 1.35 5.30
N LEU A 112 7.77 1.59 6.43
CA LEU A 112 6.67 2.51 6.62
C LEU A 112 7.01 3.42 7.80
N ALA A 113 7.32 4.68 7.53
CA ALA A 113 7.83 5.60 8.55
C ALA A 113 8.99 4.96 9.34
N ASP A 114 8.74 4.49 10.57
CA ASP A 114 9.74 3.88 11.46
C ASP A 114 9.59 2.35 11.59
N ARG A 115 8.75 1.72 10.77
CA ARG A 115 8.44 0.30 10.86
C ARG A 115 8.98 -0.46 9.66
N LEU A 116 9.69 -1.55 9.92
CA LEU A 116 10.08 -2.49 8.87
C LEU A 116 8.88 -3.33 8.44
N LEU A 117 8.79 -3.57 7.15
CA LEU A 117 7.80 -4.43 6.54
C LEU A 117 8.49 -5.64 5.92
N THR A 118 8.02 -6.82 6.26
CA THR A 118 8.40 -8.06 5.59
C THR A 118 7.74 -8.16 4.21
N ALA A 119 8.15 -9.12 3.39
CA ALA A 119 7.50 -9.36 2.10
C ALA A 119 6.00 -9.73 2.25
N GLU A 120 5.66 -10.45 3.32
CA GLU A 120 4.27 -10.82 3.65
C GLU A 120 3.44 -9.61 4.07
N ASP A 121 4.02 -8.67 4.84
CA ASP A 121 3.34 -7.43 5.21
C ASP A 121 3.03 -6.57 3.99
N VAL A 122 3.97 -6.49 3.03
CA VAL A 122 3.75 -5.75 1.77
C VAL A 122 2.65 -6.41 0.94
N ALA A 123 2.59 -7.74 0.90
CA ALA A 123 1.50 -8.46 0.23
C ALA A 123 0.15 -8.16 0.92
N THR A 124 0.10 -8.14 2.25
CA THR A 124 -1.09 -7.76 3.00
C THR A 124 -1.50 -6.31 2.73
N LEU A 125 -0.55 -5.37 2.67
CA LEU A 125 -0.81 -3.97 2.31
C LEU A 125 -1.42 -3.82 0.91
N SER A 126 -1.05 -4.68 -0.03
CA SER A 126 -1.61 -4.63 -1.39
C SER A 126 -3.10 -4.98 -1.46
N ILE A 127 -3.60 -5.76 -0.49
CA ILE A 127 -5.02 -6.17 -0.40
C ILE A 127 -5.85 -5.12 0.34
N LEU A 128 -5.23 -4.29 1.18
CA LEU A 128 -5.95 -3.29 1.98
C LEU A 128 -6.60 -2.23 1.08
N PRO A 129 -7.86 -1.85 1.36
CA PRO A 129 -8.50 -0.72 0.70
C PRO A 129 -7.82 0.62 1.08
N SER A 130 -8.23 1.70 0.42
CA SER A 130 -7.73 3.05 0.72
C SER A 130 -8.01 3.45 2.18
N ARG A 131 -7.23 4.41 2.68
CA ARG A 131 -7.37 4.93 4.06
C ARG A 131 -8.79 5.38 4.38
N GLU A 132 -9.47 6.01 3.44
CA GLU A 132 -10.85 6.48 3.61
C GLU A 132 -11.83 5.33 3.84
N ILE A 133 -11.70 4.25 3.07
CA ILE A 133 -12.52 3.05 3.22
C ILE A 133 -12.24 2.35 4.55
N LEU A 134 -10.97 2.32 4.99
CA LEU A 134 -10.62 1.76 6.30
C LEU A 134 -11.24 2.57 7.44
N LEU A 135 -11.19 3.89 7.37
CA LEU A 135 -11.85 4.77 8.34
C LEU A 135 -13.36 4.57 8.35
N ALA A 136 -14.00 4.48 7.17
CA ALA A 136 -15.42 4.20 7.06
C ALA A 136 -15.79 2.85 7.67
N LYS A 137 -14.98 1.81 7.47
CA LYS A 137 -15.17 0.48 8.10
C LYS A 137 -15.07 0.54 9.62
N VAL A 138 -14.11 1.29 10.16
CA VAL A 138 -13.96 1.47 11.61
C VAL A 138 -15.18 2.19 12.18
N LEU A 139 -15.60 3.30 11.58
CA LEU A 139 -16.79 4.04 12.00
C LEU A 139 -18.06 3.18 11.92
N GLY A 140 -18.24 2.45 10.82
CA GLY A 140 -19.36 1.51 10.66
C GLY A 140 -19.35 0.39 11.71
N GLY A 141 -18.17 -0.15 12.04
CA GLY A 141 -18.01 -1.13 13.09
C GLY A 141 -18.38 -0.60 14.49
N MET A 142 -18.06 0.66 14.77
CA MET A 142 -18.44 1.31 16.04
C MET A 142 -19.96 1.60 16.11
N GLN A 143 -20.60 1.91 14.98
CA GLN A 143 -22.05 2.17 14.91
C GLN A 143 -22.87 0.86 14.86
N SER A 144 -22.29 -0.24 14.40
CA SER A 144 -22.99 -1.50 14.21
C SER A 144 -23.76 -2.01 15.45
N PRO A 145 -23.21 -1.99 16.69
CA PRO A 145 -23.95 -2.42 17.88
C PRO A 145 -25.19 -1.58 18.16
N ILE A 146 -25.10 -0.27 17.94
CA ILE A 146 -26.21 0.68 18.15
C ILE A 146 -27.31 0.42 17.12
N THR A 147 -26.92 0.29 15.87
CA THR A 147 -27.84 0.00 14.75
C THR A 147 -28.53 -1.34 14.94
N ALA A 148 -27.79 -2.37 15.39
CA ALA A 148 -28.36 -3.68 15.69
C ALA A 148 -29.41 -3.61 16.81
N LEU A 149 -29.16 -2.86 17.89
CA LEU A 149 -30.09 -2.65 18.96
C LEU A 149 -31.37 -1.95 18.47
N VAL A 150 -31.25 -0.87 17.73
CA VAL A 150 -32.39 -0.13 17.15
C VAL A 150 -33.20 -1.05 16.24
N ASN A 151 -32.54 -1.81 15.36
CA ASN A 151 -33.21 -2.76 14.48
C ASN A 151 -33.94 -3.85 15.26
N CYS A 152 -33.37 -4.37 16.35
CA CYS A 152 -34.01 -5.36 17.20
C CYS A 152 -35.29 -4.81 17.86
N LEU A 153 -35.28 -3.56 18.27
CA LEU A 153 -36.45 -2.89 18.86
C LEU A 153 -37.53 -2.54 17.84
N THR A 154 -37.13 -2.20 16.62
CA THR A 154 -38.08 -1.82 15.56
C THR A 154 -38.60 -2.99 14.74
N ALA A 155 -37.90 -4.11 14.69
CA ALA A 155 -38.22 -5.29 13.91
C ALA A 155 -39.64 -5.87 14.23
N PRO A 156 -40.09 -5.98 15.48
CA PRO A 156 -41.43 -6.48 15.79
C PRO A 156 -42.55 -5.59 15.22
N ILE A 157 -42.36 -4.27 15.32
CA ILE A 157 -43.35 -3.29 14.82
C ILE A 157 -43.40 -3.33 13.28
N SER A 158 -42.25 -3.34 12.63
CA SER A 158 -42.15 -3.45 11.19
C SER A 158 -42.71 -4.77 10.66
N GLY A 159 -42.52 -5.86 11.40
CA GLY A 159 -43.07 -7.18 11.08
C GLY A 159 -44.60 -7.21 11.09
N ILE A 160 -45.25 -6.57 12.09
CA ILE A 160 -46.70 -6.44 12.18
C ILE A 160 -47.25 -5.59 11.01
N ILE A 161 -46.61 -4.46 10.73
CA ILE A 161 -47.02 -3.57 9.63
C ILE A 161 -46.90 -4.31 8.28
N GLY A 162 -45.80 -5.02 8.07
CA GLY A 162 -45.58 -5.82 6.84
C GLY A 162 -46.63 -6.93 6.67
N GLY A 163 -46.98 -7.61 7.77
CA GLY A 163 -48.00 -8.64 7.78
C GLY A 163 -49.41 -8.07 7.42
N LEU A 164 -49.76 -6.92 7.99
CA LEU A 164 -51.02 -6.23 7.66
C LEU A 164 -51.05 -5.75 6.20
N GLN A 165 -49.96 -5.20 5.70
CA GLN A 165 -49.86 -4.80 4.31
C GLN A 165 -49.94 -5.96 3.33
N ALA A 166 -49.31 -7.11 3.65
CA ALA A 166 -49.43 -8.32 2.86
C ALA A 166 -50.89 -8.84 2.85
N ARG A 167 -51.60 -8.74 3.97
CA ARG A 167 -53.02 -9.15 4.03
C ARG A 167 -53.94 -8.22 3.22
N ILE A 168 -53.67 -6.92 3.23
CA ILE A 168 -54.42 -5.96 2.43
C ILE A 168 -54.22 -6.27 0.95
N LYS A 169 -52.99 -6.50 0.48
CA LYS A 169 -52.72 -6.88 -0.91
C LYS A 169 -53.42 -8.18 -1.33
N GLN A 170 -53.48 -9.16 -0.45
CA GLN A 170 -54.25 -10.41 -0.72
C GLN A 170 -55.77 -10.19 -0.86
N LEU A 171 -56.31 -9.21 -0.14
CA LEU A 171 -57.74 -8.87 -0.22
C LEU A 171 -58.07 -7.99 -1.42
N GLU A 172 -57.13 -7.19 -1.90
CA GLU A 172 -57.28 -6.34 -3.07
C GLU A 172 -57.07 -7.07 -4.40
N GLY A 173 -56.63 -8.35 -4.37
CA GLY A 173 -56.54 -9.20 -5.55
C GLY A 173 -55.34 -8.96 -6.45
N GLU A 174 -54.29 -8.33 -5.95
CA GLU A 174 -52.96 -8.23 -6.60
C GLU A 174 -51.99 -9.27 -6.05
#